data_862f3d77315f69d9545fd85cad762786
#
_entry.id   862f3d77315f69d9545fd85cad762786
#
_cell.length_a   1.000
_cell.length_b   1.000
_cell.length_c   1.000
_cell.angle_alpha   90.00
_cell.angle_beta   90.00
_cell.angle_gamma   90.00
#
_symmetry.space_group_name_H-M   'P 1'
#
loop_
_entity.id
_entity.type
_entity.pdbx_description
1 polymer ?
#
loop_
_entity_poly.entity_id
_entity_poly.type
_entity_poly.pdbx_seq_one_letter_code
_entity_poly.pdbx_strand_id
1 'polypeptide(L)'
;MMKLYNNSQSRGMTLLPLLKELEIEDQIEQIHVPYEQMHQAEYLKVNPMGKVPCLVDKGIVISEVAAIFMYLADKYIEQGLAPALDDPKRGAYLKWMFFCHGPLTEYMDIKGFHISNEQIEAKRSSLTFGNEDSVFLFLKSGMQQANPYLLGEKISAADLYLAYWLVFAISFKILPYLDEFKPFIQLIGSRDSMKDVQ
;
A
#
# COMPACT_ATOMS: atom_id res chain seq x y z
N MET A 1 -22.67 4.28 7.19
CA MET A 1 -21.49 4.96 6.60
C MET A 1 -20.26 4.36 7.26
N MET A 2 -19.24 4.00 6.49
CA MET A 2 -17.93 3.57 7.02
C MET A 2 -17.19 4.79 7.57
N LYS A 3 -16.30 4.56 8.55
CA LYS A 3 -15.44 5.62 9.11
C LYS A 3 -13.97 5.27 8.86
N LEU A 4 -13.24 6.17 8.22
CA LEU A 4 -11.80 6.05 8.02
C LEU A 4 -11.08 7.07 8.91
N TYR A 5 -10.46 6.58 9.96
CA TYR A 5 -9.54 7.37 10.80
C TYR A 5 -8.19 7.46 10.10
N ASN A 6 -7.77 8.67 9.80
CA ASN A 6 -6.58 8.89 8.99
C ASN A 6 -5.83 10.17 9.39
N ASN A 7 -4.64 10.35 8.85
CA ASN A 7 -3.83 11.56 8.96
C ASN A 7 -3.17 11.82 7.59
N SER A 8 -3.20 13.07 7.15
CA SER A 8 -2.67 13.47 5.83
C SER A 8 -1.15 13.26 5.67
N GLN A 9 -0.43 13.06 6.77
CA GLN A 9 1.01 12.77 6.76
C GLN A 9 1.31 11.29 7.04
N SER A 10 0.30 10.43 7.04
CA SER A 10 0.44 9.01 7.34
C SER A 10 0.39 8.14 6.10
N ARG A 11 0.74 6.86 6.27
CA ARG A 11 0.58 5.83 5.25
C ARG A 11 -0.86 5.61 4.82
N GLY A 12 -1.84 6.13 5.58
CA GLY A 12 -3.24 6.06 5.21
C GLY A 12 -3.59 6.85 3.94
N MET A 13 -2.72 7.74 3.50
CA MET A 13 -2.90 8.45 2.22
C MET A 13 -2.84 7.50 1.02
N THR A 14 -2.21 6.33 1.16
CA THR A 14 -2.21 5.27 0.13
C THR A 14 -3.63 4.80 -0.22
N LEU A 15 -4.59 4.94 0.69
CA LEU A 15 -5.98 4.50 0.48
C LEU A 15 -6.77 5.43 -0.45
N LEU A 16 -6.39 6.71 -0.59
CA LEU A 16 -7.18 7.66 -1.36
C LEU A 16 -7.37 7.25 -2.83
N PRO A 17 -6.33 6.78 -3.56
CA PRO A 17 -6.52 6.26 -4.90
C PRO A 17 -7.49 5.09 -4.96
N LEU A 18 -7.46 4.20 -3.98
CA LEU A 18 -8.38 3.06 -3.91
C LEU A 18 -9.83 3.52 -3.75
N LEU A 19 -10.09 4.48 -2.85
CA LEU A 19 -11.44 5.00 -2.61
C LEU A 19 -12.03 5.62 -3.88
N LYS A 20 -11.20 6.36 -4.64
CA LYS A 20 -11.59 6.95 -5.92
C LYS A 20 -11.87 5.90 -6.99
N GLU A 21 -10.99 4.90 -7.15
CA GLU A 21 -11.20 3.82 -8.13
C GLU A 21 -12.43 2.96 -7.82
N LEU A 22 -12.77 2.84 -6.54
CA LEU A 22 -13.99 2.14 -6.09
C LEU A 22 -15.25 3.02 -6.16
N GLU A 23 -15.12 4.34 -6.40
CA GLU A 23 -16.21 5.31 -6.40
C GLU A 23 -17.01 5.31 -5.08
N ILE A 24 -16.31 5.22 -3.93
CA ILE A 24 -16.92 5.10 -2.61
C ILE A 24 -16.56 6.24 -1.66
N GLU A 25 -15.97 7.33 -2.15
CA GLU A 25 -15.55 8.46 -1.30
C GLU A 25 -16.73 9.00 -0.47
N ASP A 26 -17.91 9.13 -1.07
CA ASP A 26 -19.14 9.60 -0.40
C ASP A 26 -19.72 8.60 0.61
N GLN A 27 -19.27 7.36 0.61
CA GLN A 27 -19.70 6.31 1.56
C GLN A 27 -18.82 6.24 2.80
N ILE A 28 -17.74 7.04 2.84
CA ILE A 28 -16.74 7.01 3.90
C ILE A 28 -16.62 8.38 4.58
N GLU A 29 -16.95 8.42 5.86
CA GLU A 29 -16.64 9.55 6.73
C GLU A 29 -15.14 9.53 7.05
N GLN A 30 -14.38 10.52 6.54
CA GLN A 30 -12.97 10.66 6.87
C GLN A 30 -12.81 11.44 8.16
N ILE A 31 -12.15 10.83 9.15
CA ILE A 31 -11.90 11.41 10.48
C ILE A 31 -10.39 11.63 10.62
N HIS A 32 -10.01 12.90 10.69
CA HIS A 32 -8.60 13.25 10.92
C HIS A 32 -8.20 12.96 12.37
N VAL A 33 -7.09 12.21 12.56
CA VAL A 33 -6.50 11.91 13.87
C VAL A 33 -5.10 12.54 13.92
N PRO A 34 -4.91 13.64 14.67
CA PRO A 34 -3.59 14.23 14.89
C PRO A 34 -2.64 13.23 15.58
N TYR A 35 -1.34 13.33 15.32
CA TYR A 35 -0.34 12.41 15.90
C TYR A 35 -0.37 12.39 17.43
N GLU A 36 -0.55 13.55 18.06
CA GLU A 36 -0.64 13.69 19.51
C GLU A 36 -1.89 13.03 20.12
N GLN A 37 -2.92 12.76 19.31
CA GLN A 37 -4.16 12.10 19.76
C GLN A 37 -4.14 10.58 19.55
N MET A 38 -3.20 10.04 18.76
CA MET A 38 -3.17 8.60 18.43
C MET A 38 -3.00 7.70 19.65
N HIS A 39 -2.38 8.20 20.71
CA HIS A 39 -2.18 7.47 21.97
C HIS A 39 -3.08 7.94 23.12
N GLN A 40 -4.10 8.78 22.85
CA GLN A 40 -5.09 9.16 23.84
C GLN A 40 -6.16 8.08 23.99
N ALA A 41 -6.77 8.01 25.18
CA ALA A 41 -7.70 6.95 25.54
C ALA A 41 -8.89 6.82 24.59
N GLU A 42 -9.36 7.94 24.02
CA GLU A 42 -10.47 7.98 23.07
C GLU A 42 -10.14 7.23 21.80
N TYR A 43 -8.95 7.46 21.20
CA TYR A 43 -8.57 6.79 19.97
C TYR A 43 -8.09 5.36 20.22
N LEU A 44 -7.45 5.08 21.36
CA LEU A 44 -7.04 3.72 21.73
C LEU A 44 -8.23 2.76 21.90
N LYS A 45 -9.45 3.26 22.19
CA LYS A 45 -10.69 2.46 22.15
C LYS A 45 -11.07 2.03 20.71
N VAL A 46 -10.68 2.81 19.70
CA VAL A 46 -10.89 2.48 18.29
C VAL A 46 -9.79 1.55 17.80
N ASN A 47 -8.52 1.95 17.97
CA ASN A 47 -7.37 1.16 17.57
C ASN A 47 -6.35 1.08 18.71
N PRO A 48 -6.24 -0.04 19.42
CA PRO A 48 -5.30 -0.21 20.54
C PRO A 48 -3.83 -0.04 20.18
N MET A 49 -3.45 -0.17 18.88
CA MET A 49 -2.10 0.10 18.41
C MET A 49 -1.77 1.59 18.37
N GLY A 50 -2.76 2.48 18.50
CA GLY A 50 -2.54 3.91 18.38
C GLY A 50 -1.98 4.35 17.02
N LYS A 51 -2.41 3.71 15.94
CA LYS A 51 -1.94 3.95 14.57
C LYS A 51 -3.09 4.25 13.62
N VAL A 52 -2.79 5.03 12.59
CA VAL A 52 -3.66 5.24 11.42
C VAL A 52 -2.98 4.68 10.17
N PRO A 53 -3.73 4.26 9.14
CA PRO A 53 -5.18 4.31 9.02
C PRO A 53 -5.88 3.23 9.83
N CYS A 54 -7.17 3.47 10.12
CA CYS A 54 -8.06 2.50 10.71
C CYS A 54 -9.47 2.69 10.13
N LEU A 55 -10.03 1.63 9.55
CA LEU A 55 -11.39 1.62 8.99
C LEU A 55 -12.35 0.98 9.98
N VAL A 56 -13.50 1.60 10.17
CA VAL A 56 -14.61 1.01 10.93
C VAL A 56 -15.82 0.83 10.01
N ASP A 57 -16.25 -0.39 9.83
CA ASP A 57 -17.46 -0.74 9.06
C ASP A 57 -18.39 -1.62 9.89
N LYS A 58 -19.63 -1.17 10.10
CA LYS A 58 -20.66 -1.90 10.88
C LYS A 58 -20.16 -2.37 12.25
N GLY A 59 -19.33 -1.57 12.90
CA GLY A 59 -18.74 -1.86 14.21
C GLY A 59 -17.51 -2.77 14.17
N ILE A 60 -17.11 -3.26 13.02
CA ILE A 60 -15.85 -4.02 12.84
C ILE A 60 -14.73 -3.03 12.59
N VAL A 61 -13.66 -3.16 13.36
CA VAL A 61 -12.44 -2.36 13.25
C VAL A 61 -11.43 -3.10 12.40
N ILE A 62 -10.93 -2.43 11.37
CA ILE A 62 -9.92 -2.98 10.44
C ILE A 62 -8.73 -2.01 10.45
N SER A 63 -7.63 -2.45 11.04
CA SER A 63 -6.33 -1.79 10.94
C SER A 63 -5.48 -2.45 9.86
N GLU A 64 -4.28 -1.93 9.61
CA GLU A 64 -3.34 -2.33 8.57
C GLU A 64 -3.78 -1.92 7.15
N VAL A 65 -2.92 -1.16 6.48
CA VAL A 65 -3.22 -0.63 5.13
C VAL A 65 -3.61 -1.75 4.16
N ALA A 66 -2.83 -2.83 4.09
CA ALA A 66 -3.12 -3.94 3.18
C ALA A 66 -4.46 -4.62 3.49
N ALA A 67 -4.81 -4.77 4.77
CA ALA A 67 -6.09 -5.35 5.18
C ALA A 67 -7.26 -4.47 4.76
N ILE A 68 -7.14 -3.14 4.90
CA ILE A 68 -8.15 -2.18 4.45
C ILE A 68 -8.30 -2.22 2.93
N PHE A 69 -7.17 -2.25 2.19
CA PHE A 69 -7.18 -2.40 0.73
C PHE A 69 -7.94 -3.64 0.28
N MET A 70 -7.57 -4.79 0.84
CA MET A 70 -8.19 -6.07 0.50
C MET A 70 -9.66 -6.11 0.88
N TYR A 71 -10.00 -5.65 2.08
CA TYR A 71 -11.38 -5.60 2.55
C TYR A 71 -12.28 -4.77 1.63
N LEU A 72 -11.83 -3.57 1.25
CA LEU A 72 -12.60 -2.69 0.38
C LEU A 72 -12.68 -3.25 -1.05
N ALA A 73 -11.58 -3.73 -1.62
CA ALA A 73 -11.58 -4.31 -2.95
C ALA A 73 -12.43 -5.58 -3.06
N ASP A 74 -12.48 -6.40 -1.99
CA ASP A 74 -13.34 -7.59 -1.93
C ASP A 74 -14.80 -7.22 -1.66
N LYS A 75 -15.07 -6.20 -0.84
CA LYS A 75 -16.42 -5.71 -0.55
C LYS A 75 -17.11 -5.12 -1.79
N TYR A 76 -16.33 -4.50 -2.67
CA TYR A 76 -16.78 -3.91 -3.94
C TYR A 76 -16.20 -4.68 -5.13
N ILE A 77 -16.29 -6.01 -5.08
CA ILE A 77 -15.65 -6.93 -6.03
C ILE A 77 -16.09 -6.68 -7.47
N GLU A 78 -17.31 -6.17 -7.69
CA GLU A 78 -17.85 -5.81 -9.00
C GLU A 78 -17.08 -4.67 -9.70
N GLN A 79 -16.34 -3.87 -8.93
CA GLN A 79 -15.44 -2.83 -9.49
C GLN A 79 -14.15 -3.43 -10.09
N GLY A 80 -13.90 -4.72 -9.86
CA GLY A 80 -12.83 -5.46 -10.53
C GLY A 80 -11.41 -5.17 -10.03
N LEU A 81 -11.25 -4.52 -8.86
CA LEU A 81 -9.94 -4.21 -8.29
C LEU A 81 -9.31 -5.37 -7.48
N ALA A 82 -10.04 -6.45 -7.25
CA ALA A 82 -9.49 -7.69 -6.71
C ALA A 82 -9.94 -8.88 -7.57
N PRO A 83 -9.09 -9.89 -7.79
CA PRO A 83 -9.52 -11.17 -8.36
C PRO A 83 -10.48 -11.87 -7.39
N ALA A 84 -11.48 -12.58 -7.90
CA ALA A 84 -12.36 -13.43 -7.11
C ALA A 84 -11.58 -14.47 -6.29
N LEU A 85 -12.19 -15.03 -5.24
CA LEU A 85 -11.50 -15.95 -4.34
C LEU A 85 -11.02 -17.23 -5.04
N ASP A 86 -11.73 -17.66 -6.09
CA ASP A 86 -11.44 -18.83 -6.92
C ASP A 86 -10.63 -18.49 -8.20
N ASP A 87 -10.35 -17.21 -8.44
CA ASP A 87 -9.54 -16.79 -9.60
C ASP A 87 -8.07 -17.22 -9.40
N PRO A 88 -7.44 -17.88 -10.40
CA PRO A 88 -6.03 -18.26 -10.35
C PRO A 88 -5.07 -17.08 -10.05
N LYS A 89 -5.46 -15.86 -10.39
CA LYS A 89 -4.67 -14.63 -10.12
C LYS A 89 -4.70 -14.21 -8.65
N ARG A 90 -5.60 -14.77 -7.83
CA ARG A 90 -5.75 -14.39 -6.41
C ARG A 90 -4.45 -14.54 -5.63
N GLY A 91 -3.70 -15.62 -5.86
CA GLY A 91 -2.40 -15.82 -5.21
C GLY A 91 -1.37 -14.74 -5.56
N ALA A 92 -1.32 -14.32 -6.84
CA ALA A 92 -0.44 -13.24 -7.27
C ALA A 92 -0.87 -11.89 -6.68
N TYR A 93 -2.18 -11.62 -6.60
CA TYR A 93 -2.72 -10.43 -5.94
C TYR A 93 -2.28 -10.35 -4.47
N LEU A 94 -2.50 -11.42 -3.70
CA LEU A 94 -2.09 -11.49 -2.30
C LEU A 94 -0.57 -11.32 -2.13
N LYS A 95 0.24 -11.97 -3.00
CA LYS A 95 1.69 -11.80 -3.00
C LYS A 95 2.09 -10.32 -3.08
N TRP A 96 1.51 -9.56 -3.98
CA TRP A 96 1.82 -8.13 -4.14
C TRP A 96 1.32 -7.29 -2.96
N MET A 97 0.11 -7.54 -2.47
CA MET A 97 -0.42 -6.86 -1.29
C MET A 97 0.49 -7.04 -0.07
N PHE A 98 0.92 -8.27 0.19
CA PHE A 98 1.80 -8.56 1.33
C PHE A 98 3.25 -8.14 1.09
N PHE A 99 3.74 -8.15 -0.14
CA PHE A 99 5.06 -7.60 -0.45
C PHE A 99 5.11 -6.09 -0.15
N CYS A 100 4.11 -5.34 -0.57
CA CYS A 100 4.03 -3.90 -0.29
C CYS A 100 3.91 -3.62 1.21
N HIS A 101 3.11 -4.42 1.93
CA HIS A 101 2.86 -4.21 3.36
C HIS A 101 4.02 -4.66 4.27
N GLY A 102 4.68 -5.73 3.94
CA GLY A 102 5.80 -6.29 4.71
C GLY A 102 7.16 -5.90 4.14
N PRO A 103 7.72 -6.69 3.21
CA PRO A 103 9.09 -6.51 2.74
C PRO A 103 9.44 -5.10 2.24
N LEU A 104 8.58 -4.51 1.39
CA LEU A 104 8.85 -3.17 0.86
C LEU A 104 8.78 -2.10 1.95
N THR A 105 7.78 -2.17 2.82
CA THR A 105 7.61 -1.23 3.93
C THR A 105 8.76 -1.33 4.93
N GLU A 106 9.17 -2.54 5.33
CA GLU A 106 10.30 -2.75 6.23
C GLU A 106 11.61 -2.21 5.61
N TYR A 107 11.85 -2.50 4.33
CA TYR A 107 13.00 -1.96 3.61
C TYR A 107 13.03 -0.43 3.68
N MET A 108 11.90 0.23 3.40
CA MET A 108 11.81 1.69 3.41
C MET A 108 12.04 2.27 4.81
N ASP A 109 11.49 1.63 5.85
CA ASP A 109 11.69 2.07 7.24
C ASP A 109 13.15 1.96 7.65
N ILE A 110 13.79 0.83 7.35
CA ILE A 110 15.21 0.59 7.67
C ILE A 110 16.12 1.59 6.92
N LYS A 111 15.85 1.86 5.65
CA LYS A 111 16.58 2.89 4.89
C LYS A 111 16.31 4.29 5.44
N GLY A 112 15.07 4.59 5.81
CA GLY A 112 14.69 5.85 6.45
C GLY A 112 15.35 6.08 7.83
N PHE A 113 15.67 5.01 8.55
CA PHE A 113 16.43 5.06 9.80
C PHE A 113 17.96 5.10 9.58
N HIS A 114 18.41 5.19 8.32
CA HIS A 114 19.84 5.26 7.96
C HIS A 114 20.65 4.05 8.43
N ILE A 115 20.05 2.86 8.52
CA ILE A 115 20.77 1.62 8.80
C ILE A 115 21.68 1.30 7.60
N SER A 116 22.94 0.99 7.86
CA SER A 116 23.93 0.74 6.81
C SER A 116 23.65 -0.57 6.05
N ASN A 117 24.06 -0.63 4.78
CA ASN A 117 23.93 -1.86 4.00
C ASN A 117 24.70 -3.04 4.62
N GLU A 118 25.84 -2.79 5.31
CA GLU A 118 26.59 -3.80 6.04
C GLU A 118 25.76 -4.40 7.19
N GLN A 119 25.08 -3.55 7.97
CA GLN A 119 24.19 -4.00 9.05
C GLN A 119 22.98 -4.77 8.53
N ILE A 120 22.43 -4.35 7.38
CA ILE A 120 21.33 -5.05 6.69
C ILE A 120 21.81 -6.44 6.25
N GLU A 121 22.98 -6.53 5.58
CA GLU A 121 23.51 -7.80 5.09
C GLU A 121 23.80 -8.76 6.25
N ALA A 122 24.34 -8.27 7.36
CA ALA A 122 24.57 -9.07 8.58
C ALA A 122 23.28 -9.65 9.19
N LYS A 123 22.11 -9.08 8.87
CA LYS A 123 20.78 -9.51 9.36
C LYS A 123 19.87 -10.05 8.27
N ARG A 124 20.38 -10.23 7.06
CA ARG A 124 19.63 -10.61 5.87
C ARG A 124 18.63 -11.75 6.08
N SER A 125 19.02 -12.79 6.80
CA SER A 125 18.15 -13.95 7.06
C SER A 125 17.00 -13.68 8.02
N SER A 126 17.05 -12.58 8.77
CA SER A 126 16.04 -12.19 9.77
C SER A 126 15.10 -11.09 9.27
N LEU A 127 15.50 -10.36 8.24
CA LEU A 127 14.70 -9.29 7.64
C LEU A 127 13.72 -9.86 6.62
N THR A 128 12.47 -9.39 6.60
CA THR A 128 11.45 -9.90 5.68
C THR A 128 11.77 -9.61 4.22
N PHE A 129 12.49 -8.52 3.95
CA PHE A 129 12.94 -8.14 2.60
C PHE A 129 14.31 -8.76 2.21
N GLY A 130 15.01 -9.40 3.16
CA GLY A 130 16.35 -9.91 2.94
C GLY A 130 17.39 -8.78 2.88
N ASN A 131 17.72 -8.33 1.68
CA ASN A 131 18.58 -7.17 1.42
C ASN A 131 18.05 -6.34 0.26
N GLU A 132 18.74 -5.24 -0.04
CA GLU A 132 18.40 -4.30 -1.11
C GLU A 132 18.30 -4.98 -2.49
N ASP A 133 19.26 -5.84 -2.82
CA ASP A 133 19.26 -6.58 -4.10
C ASP A 133 18.02 -7.46 -4.26
N SER A 134 17.58 -8.09 -3.18
CA SER A 134 16.37 -8.92 -3.17
C SER A 134 15.11 -8.10 -3.48
N VAL A 135 14.99 -6.88 -2.90
CA VAL A 135 13.90 -5.97 -3.17
C VAL A 135 13.89 -5.53 -4.64
N PHE A 136 15.06 -5.10 -5.15
CA PHE A 136 15.17 -4.68 -6.55
C PHE A 136 14.90 -5.80 -7.53
N LEU A 137 15.42 -7.00 -7.28
CA LEU A 137 15.18 -8.16 -8.12
C LEU A 137 13.69 -8.49 -8.19
N PHE A 138 13.00 -8.45 -7.04
CA PHE A 138 11.56 -8.72 -6.98
C PHE A 138 10.76 -7.66 -7.75
N LEU A 139 11.04 -6.38 -7.50
CA LEU A 139 10.38 -5.27 -8.20
C LEU A 139 10.59 -5.33 -9.71
N LYS A 140 11.85 -5.49 -10.16
CA LYS A 140 12.19 -5.58 -11.60
C LYS A 140 11.50 -6.77 -12.26
N SER A 141 11.53 -7.93 -11.63
CA SER A 141 10.82 -9.13 -12.14
C SER A 141 9.31 -8.88 -12.27
N GLY A 142 8.72 -8.17 -11.31
CA GLY A 142 7.31 -7.80 -11.38
C GLY A 142 7.00 -6.86 -12.55
N MET A 143 7.82 -5.83 -12.74
CA MET A 143 7.65 -4.88 -13.85
C MET A 143 7.81 -5.57 -15.22
N GLN A 144 8.75 -6.50 -15.36
CA GLN A 144 8.96 -7.27 -16.60
C GLN A 144 7.77 -8.21 -16.92
N GLN A 145 7.08 -8.69 -15.91
CA GLN A 145 5.90 -9.56 -16.06
C GLN A 145 4.60 -8.81 -16.20
N ALA A 146 4.57 -7.52 -15.85
CA ALA A 146 3.38 -6.68 -15.96
C ALA A 146 2.95 -6.51 -17.43
N ASN A 147 1.63 -6.68 -17.72
CA ASN A 147 1.10 -6.57 -19.08
C ASN A 147 -0.34 -6.01 -19.09
N PRO A 148 -0.57 -4.70 -19.04
CA PRO A 148 0.36 -3.68 -18.54
C PRO A 148 0.37 -3.58 -17.01
N TYR A 149 -0.51 -4.30 -16.30
CA TYR A 149 -0.65 -4.32 -14.85
C TYR A 149 -0.05 -5.58 -14.23
N LEU A 150 0.17 -5.59 -12.92
CA LEU A 150 0.78 -6.69 -12.17
C LEU A 150 0.09 -8.04 -12.35
N LEU A 151 -1.22 -8.03 -12.60
CA LEU A 151 -2.05 -9.22 -12.79
C LEU A 151 -2.50 -9.43 -14.24
N GLY A 152 -1.96 -8.66 -15.20
CA GLY A 152 -2.26 -8.74 -16.63
C GLY A 152 -2.98 -7.50 -17.15
N GLU A 153 -4.13 -7.67 -17.84
CA GLU A 153 -4.76 -6.60 -18.62
C GLU A 153 -5.60 -5.60 -17.79
N LYS A 154 -5.98 -5.97 -16.56
CA LYS A 154 -6.83 -5.14 -15.71
C LYS A 154 -6.07 -4.66 -14.49
N ILE A 155 -6.30 -3.39 -14.12
CA ILE A 155 -5.78 -2.83 -12.89
C ILE A 155 -6.35 -3.56 -11.67
N SER A 156 -5.56 -3.63 -10.61
CA SER A 156 -5.98 -4.14 -9.32
C SER A 156 -5.58 -3.18 -8.19
N ALA A 157 -6.12 -3.40 -7.01
CA ALA A 157 -5.71 -2.66 -5.82
C ALA A 157 -4.22 -2.83 -5.50
N ALA A 158 -3.61 -3.94 -5.92
CA ALA A 158 -2.17 -4.15 -5.76
C ALA A 158 -1.33 -3.18 -6.63
N ASP A 159 -1.80 -2.84 -7.83
CA ASP A 159 -1.16 -1.86 -8.70
C ASP A 159 -1.16 -0.46 -8.06
N LEU A 160 -2.30 -0.04 -7.52
CA LEU A 160 -2.44 1.25 -6.83
C LEU A 160 -1.53 1.32 -5.60
N TYR A 161 -1.51 0.25 -4.81
CA TYR A 161 -0.70 0.19 -3.60
C TYR A 161 0.80 0.23 -3.90
N LEU A 162 1.25 -0.57 -4.87
CA LEU A 162 2.66 -0.56 -5.29
C LEU A 162 3.05 0.78 -5.92
N ALA A 163 2.25 1.32 -6.83
CA ALA A 163 2.55 2.58 -7.50
C ALA A 163 2.70 3.74 -6.50
N TYR A 164 1.80 3.83 -5.51
CA TYR A 164 1.92 4.82 -4.44
C TYR A 164 3.26 4.71 -3.72
N TRP A 165 3.65 3.48 -3.31
CA TRP A 165 4.92 3.27 -2.61
C TRP A 165 6.13 3.56 -3.47
N LEU A 166 6.11 3.24 -4.76
CA LEU A 166 7.21 3.56 -5.67
C LEU A 166 7.37 5.08 -5.82
N VAL A 167 6.27 5.81 -6.05
CA VAL A 167 6.29 7.27 -6.14
C VAL A 167 6.82 7.89 -4.84
N PHE A 168 6.30 7.47 -3.69
CA PHE A 168 6.74 7.92 -2.38
C PHE A 168 8.24 7.64 -2.16
N ALA A 169 8.67 6.40 -2.33
CA ALA A 169 10.07 6.01 -2.07
C ALA A 169 11.07 6.72 -2.99
N ILE A 170 10.69 6.97 -4.25
CA ILE A 170 11.51 7.72 -5.20
C ILE A 170 11.57 9.20 -4.80
N SER A 171 10.45 9.81 -4.42
CA SER A 171 10.39 11.21 -4.00
C SER A 171 11.26 11.49 -2.77
N PHE A 172 11.31 10.56 -1.85
CA PHE A 172 12.17 10.61 -0.66
C PHE A 172 13.59 10.06 -0.89
N LYS A 173 13.95 9.71 -2.13
CA LYS A 173 15.28 9.16 -2.50
C LYS A 173 15.65 7.87 -1.75
N ILE A 174 14.66 7.12 -1.31
CA ILE A 174 14.81 5.77 -0.72
C ILE A 174 15.05 4.74 -1.84
N LEU A 175 14.33 4.89 -2.96
CA LEU A 175 14.51 4.11 -4.17
C LEU A 175 14.99 5.00 -5.32
N PRO A 176 15.88 4.50 -6.19
CA PRO A 176 16.21 5.19 -7.44
C PRO A 176 15.06 5.10 -8.45
N TYR A 177 14.91 6.11 -9.30
CA TYR A 177 13.96 6.08 -10.40
C TYR A 177 14.54 5.30 -11.59
N LEU A 178 14.41 3.99 -11.54
CA LEU A 178 14.92 3.08 -12.57
C LEU A 178 14.05 3.10 -13.83
N ASP A 179 14.69 2.83 -14.98
CA ASP A 179 13.99 2.78 -16.28
C ASP A 179 12.90 1.70 -16.30
N GLU A 180 13.11 0.58 -15.61
CA GLU A 180 12.15 -0.50 -15.50
C GLU A 180 10.86 -0.11 -14.77
N PHE A 181 10.91 0.90 -13.89
CA PHE A 181 9.73 1.36 -13.13
C PHE A 181 8.90 2.40 -13.88
N LYS A 182 9.54 3.13 -14.82
CA LYS A 182 8.92 4.27 -15.50
C LYS A 182 7.60 3.93 -16.19
N PRO A 183 7.49 2.89 -17.03
CA PRO A 183 6.24 2.59 -17.73
C PRO A 183 5.09 2.33 -16.76
N PHE A 184 5.33 1.57 -15.69
CA PHE A 184 4.32 1.25 -14.68
C PHE A 184 3.90 2.49 -13.90
N ILE A 185 4.85 3.29 -13.40
CA ILE A 185 4.57 4.53 -12.66
C ILE A 185 3.82 5.52 -13.53
N GLN A 186 4.19 5.69 -14.80
CA GLN A 186 3.50 6.58 -15.72
C GLN A 186 2.08 6.11 -16.01
N LEU A 187 1.89 4.81 -16.25
CA LEU A 187 0.58 4.24 -16.52
C LEU A 187 -0.39 4.47 -15.35
N ILE A 188 0.02 4.09 -14.12
CA ILE A 188 -0.82 4.25 -12.94
C ILE A 188 -0.96 5.73 -12.56
N GLY A 189 0.15 6.50 -12.59
CA GLY A 189 0.17 7.92 -12.25
C GLY A 189 -0.65 8.81 -13.19
N SER A 190 -0.98 8.36 -14.42
CA SER A 190 -1.86 9.08 -15.34
C SER A 190 -3.35 8.99 -14.98
N ARG A 191 -3.72 8.12 -14.04
CA ARG A 191 -5.11 7.94 -13.62
C ARG A 191 -5.59 9.11 -12.76
N ASP A 192 -6.86 9.45 -12.87
CA ASP A 192 -7.47 10.53 -12.08
C ASP A 192 -7.38 10.28 -10.57
N SER A 193 -7.44 9.01 -10.16
CA SER A 193 -7.29 8.59 -8.76
C SER A 193 -5.92 8.91 -8.17
N MET A 194 -4.88 9.04 -8.99
CA MET A 194 -3.50 9.27 -8.55
C MET A 194 -3.08 10.76 -8.57
N LYS A 195 -3.92 11.66 -9.06
CA LYS A 195 -3.56 13.10 -9.22
C LYS A 195 -3.22 13.79 -7.91
N ASP A 196 -3.80 13.34 -6.80
CA ASP A 196 -3.57 13.93 -5.48
C ASP A 196 -2.45 13.23 -4.68
N VAL A 197 -1.71 12.34 -5.32
CA VAL A 197 -0.60 11.56 -4.71
C VAL A 197 0.76 12.27 -4.89
N GLN A 198 0.77 13.50 -5.41
CA GLN A 198 2.01 14.27 -5.67
C GLN A 198 2.52 15.00 -4.44
#